data_651b77eb922ca1ce7e34bda7e6d486a0
#
_entry.id   651b77eb922ca1ce7e34bda7e6d486a0
#
_cell.length_a   1.000
_cell.length_b   1.000
_cell.length_c   1.000
_cell.angle_alpha   90.00
_cell.angle_beta   90.00
_cell.angle_gamma   90.00
#
_symmetry.space_group_name_H-M   'P 1'
#
loop_
_entity.id
_entity.type
_entity.pdbx_description
1 polymer ?
#
loop_
_entity_poly.entity_id
_entity_poly.type
_entity_poly.pdbx_seq_one_letter_code
_entity_poly.pdbx_strand_id
1 'polypeptide(L)'
;MSKALGLLEVFGFTTAVVIGDMVAKAADVKIVALDKNKPANGDAAEVPLLMTIKFEGDVADVEQALMVGVEEAKRRNLLVTYDLISRQAEDTKKMARIAATGKDKLNG
;
A
#
# COMPACT_ATOMS: atom_id res chain seq x y z
N MET A 1 -20.99 0.07 4.73
CA MET A 1 -20.11 0.05 3.60
C MET A 1 -18.71 -0.33 3.95
N SER A 2 -18.09 -1.21 3.20
CA SER A 2 -16.75 -1.67 3.49
C SER A 2 -15.71 -0.77 2.86
N LYS A 3 -14.71 -0.45 3.63
CA LYS A 3 -13.57 0.31 3.16
C LYS A 3 -12.34 -0.58 3.20
N ALA A 4 -11.38 -0.26 2.37
CA ALA A 4 -10.14 -1.00 2.34
C ALA A 4 -8.98 -0.06 2.16
N LEU A 5 -7.83 -0.52 2.60
CA LEU A 5 -6.56 0.17 2.41
C LEU A 5 -5.67 -0.72 1.56
N GLY A 6 -5.19 -0.19 0.47
CA GLY A 6 -4.24 -0.90 -0.37
C GLY A 6 -2.84 -0.42 -0.07
N LEU A 7 -1.91 -1.37 -0.02
CA LEU A 7 -0.50 -1.09 0.21
C LEU A 7 0.30 -1.73 -0.90
N LEU A 8 1.14 -0.94 -1.54
CA LEU A 8 1.95 -1.44 -2.65
C LEU A 8 3.37 -0.92 -2.48
N GLU A 9 4.31 -1.83 -2.29
CA GLU A 9 5.68 -1.46 -2.05
C GLU A 9 6.53 -1.76 -3.28
N VAL A 10 7.24 -0.75 -3.76
CA VAL A 10 8.03 -0.87 -4.98
C VAL A 10 9.38 -0.19 -4.78
N PHE A 11 10.31 -0.51 -5.66
CA PHE A 11 11.62 0.15 -5.67
C PHE A 11 11.56 1.39 -6.56
N GLY A 12 12.06 2.50 -6.02
CA GLY A 12 12.27 3.71 -6.81
C GLY A 12 11.17 4.74 -6.66
N PHE A 13 11.57 5.99 -6.48
CA PHE A 13 10.63 7.08 -6.33
C PHE A 13 9.81 7.30 -7.59
N THR A 14 10.49 7.34 -8.73
CA THR A 14 9.81 7.55 -10.00
C THR A 14 8.81 6.43 -10.28
N THR A 15 9.20 5.20 -9.97
CA THR A 15 8.31 4.04 -10.12
C THR A 15 7.06 4.24 -9.28
N ALA A 16 7.24 4.68 -8.04
CA ALA A 16 6.10 4.87 -7.15
C ALA A 16 5.15 5.96 -7.66
N VAL A 17 5.71 7.03 -8.20
CA VAL A 17 4.87 8.11 -8.74
C VAL A 17 4.07 7.64 -9.94
N VAL A 18 4.72 6.95 -10.86
CA VAL A 18 4.06 6.46 -12.07
C VAL A 18 2.98 5.45 -11.72
N ILE A 19 3.32 4.49 -10.88
CA ILE A 19 2.37 3.44 -10.50
C ILE A 19 1.24 4.02 -9.64
N GLY A 20 1.57 4.97 -8.76
CA GLY A 20 0.55 5.65 -7.99
C GLY A 20 -0.49 6.33 -8.87
N ASP A 21 -0.01 6.96 -9.95
CA ASP A 21 -0.92 7.60 -10.89
C ASP A 21 -1.82 6.56 -11.58
N MET A 22 -1.24 5.42 -11.97
CA MET A 22 -2.02 4.36 -12.59
C MET A 22 -3.06 3.80 -11.64
N VAL A 23 -2.68 3.61 -10.38
CA VAL A 23 -3.58 3.12 -9.35
C VAL A 23 -4.74 4.10 -9.16
N ALA A 24 -4.42 5.39 -9.08
CA ALA A 24 -5.43 6.41 -8.85
C ALA A 24 -6.43 6.49 -10.00
N LYS A 25 -6.03 6.10 -11.20
CA LYS A 25 -6.90 6.16 -12.37
C LYS A 25 -7.60 4.85 -12.68
N ALA A 26 -7.21 3.79 -12.00
CA ALA A 26 -7.75 2.46 -12.31
C ALA A 26 -9.13 2.21 -11.71
N ALA A 27 -9.46 2.88 -10.62
CA ALA A 27 -10.72 2.68 -9.95
C ALA A 27 -10.97 3.89 -9.03
N ASP A 28 -12.07 3.86 -8.31
CA ASP A 28 -12.43 4.98 -7.45
C ASP A 28 -11.70 4.86 -6.12
N VAL A 29 -10.42 5.18 -6.14
CA VAL A 29 -9.57 5.13 -4.96
C VAL A 29 -8.84 6.44 -4.79
N LYS A 30 -8.41 6.69 -3.57
CA LYS A 30 -7.69 7.91 -3.24
C LYS A 30 -6.31 7.53 -2.72
N ILE A 31 -5.28 8.14 -3.30
CA ILE A 31 -3.92 7.95 -2.77
C ILE A 31 -3.83 8.75 -1.47
N VAL A 32 -3.47 8.07 -0.40
CA VAL A 32 -3.39 8.74 0.90
C VAL A 32 -1.96 8.99 1.35
N ALA A 33 -1.01 8.26 0.80
CA ALA A 33 0.40 8.50 1.16
C ALA A 33 1.34 7.83 0.18
N LEU A 34 2.48 8.45 -0.01
CA LEU A 34 3.63 7.85 -0.68
C LEU A 34 4.77 7.95 0.31
N ASP A 35 5.08 6.84 0.95
CA ASP A 35 6.07 6.84 2.02
C ASP A 35 7.39 6.27 1.56
N LYS A 36 8.46 6.92 1.96
CA LYS A 36 9.80 6.40 1.78
C LYS A 36 10.12 5.46 2.92
N ASN A 37 10.56 4.27 2.57
CA ASN A 37 11.01 3.31 3.58
C ASN A 37 12.48 3.04 3.39
N LYS A 38 13.24 3.22 4.43
CA LYS A 38 14.66 2.92 4.36
C LYS A 38 14.88 1.46 4.69
N PRO A 39 15.72 0.79 3.91
CA PRO A 39 16.08 -0.58 4.28
C PRO A 39 16.83 -0.60 5.62
N ALA A 40 16.99 -1.77 6.16
CA ALA A 40 17.60 -1.93 7.47
C ALA A 40 18.99 -1.29 7.55
N ASN A 41 19.75 -1.37 6.48
CA ASN A 41 21.06 -0.75 6.41
C ASN A 41 21.03 0.44 5.47
N GLY A 42 20.10 1.33 5.76
CA GLY A 42 19.73 2.40 4.84
C GLY A 42 20.83 3.35 4.44
N ASP A 43 21.95 3.30 5.10
CA ASP A 43 23.07 4.15 4.73
C ASP A 43 23.86 3.64 3.54
N ALA A 44 23.61 2.42 3.13
CA ALA A 44 24.29 1.88 1.96
C ALA A 44 23.86 2.63 0.73
N ALA A 45 24.81 3.24 0.05
CA ALA A 45 24.48 4.16 -1.03
C ALA A 45 23.82 3.48 -2.23
N GLU A 46 24.12 2.23 -2.46
CA GLU A 46 23.59 1.53 -3.62
C GLU A 46 22.24 0.92 -3.43
N VAL A 47 21.68 0.96 -2.23
CA VAL A 47 20.40 0.32 -1.99
C VAL A 47 19.30 1.16 -2.65
N PRO A 48 18.47 0.56 -3.50
CA PRO A 48 17.37 1.30 -4.12
C PRO A 48 16.40 1.84 -3.10
N LEU A 49 15.80 2.97 -3.41
CA LEU A 49 14.82 3.59 -2.53
C LEU A 49 13.56 2.74 -2.50
N LEU A 50 13.12 2.41 -1.32
CA LEU A 50 11.92 1.62 -1.11
C LEU A 50 10.76 2.56 -0.85
N MET A 51 9.70 2.42 -1.64
CA MET A 51 8.54 3.31 -1.55
C MET A 51 7.28 2.52 -1.30
N THR A 52 6.42 3.03 -0.43
CA THR A 52 5.11 2.44 -0.19
C THR A 52 4.03 3.38 -0.68
N ILE A 53 3.17 2.88 -1.54
CA ILE A 53 1.99 3.61 -2.03
C ILE A 53 0.81 3.13 -1.22
N LYS A 54 0.11 4.06 -0.57
CA LYS A 54 -1.06 3.73 0.24
C LYS A 54 -2.28 4.40 -0.37
N PHE A 55 -3.34 3.64 -0.54
CA PHE A 55 -4.56 4.18 -1.13
C PHE A 55 -5.78 3.51 -0.52
N GLU A 56 -6.88 4.20 -0.56
CA GLU A 56 -8.09 3.70 0.09
C GLU A 56 -9.32 3.90 -0.78
N GLY A 57 -10.36 3.14 -0.49
CA GLY A 57 -11.61 3.18 -1.19
C GLY A 57 -12.45 1.99 -0.78
N ASP A 58 -13.51 1.74 -1.53
CA ASP A 58 -14.29 0.53 -1.29
C ASP A 58 -13.45 -0.69 -1.68
N VAL A 59 -13.74 -1.82 -1.04
CA VAL A 59 -12.94 -3.03 -1.23
C VAL A 59 -12.77 -3.39 -2.70
N ALA A 60 -13.85 -3.38 -3.47
CA ALA A 60 -13.77 -3.77 -4.87
C ALA A 60 -12.88 -2.82 -5.67
N ASP A 61 -12.97 -1.53 -5.38
CA ASP A 61 -12.14 -0.55 -6.07
C ASP A 61 -10.69 -0.68 -5.70
N VAL A 62 -10.41 -0.92 -4.42
CA VAL A 62 -9.03 -1.08 -3.97
C VAL A 62 -8.43 -2.34 -4.58
N GLU A 63 -9.21 -3.43 -4.63
CA GLU A 63 -8.74 -4.65 -5.27
C GLU A 63 -8.35 -4.40 -6.73
N GLN A 64 -9.22 -3.73 -7.46
CA GLN A 64 -8.98 -3.47 -8.88
C GLN A 64 -7.74 -2.60 -9.06
N ALA A 65 -7.64 -1.53 -8.29
CA ALA A 65 -6.50 -0.62 -8.38
C ALA A 65 -5.21 -1.31 -7.99
N LEU A 66 -5.27 -2.14 -6.95
CA LEU A 66 -4.09 -2.86 -6.49
C LEU A 66 -3.58 -3.81 -7.56
N MET A 67 -4.49 -4.52 -8.22
CA MET A 67 -4.10 -5.44 -9.30
C MET A 67 -3.38 -4.71 -10.42
N VAL A 68 -3.89 -3.54 -10.79
CA VAL A 68 -3.26 -2.76 -11.84
C VAL A 68 -1.83 -2.36 -11.42
N GLY A 69 -1.69 -1.88 -10.19
CA GLY A 69 -0.37 -1.48 -9.70
C GLY A 69 0.59 -2.62 -9.58
N VAL A 70 0.12 -3.75 -9.06
CA VAL A 70 0.96 -4.94 -8.88
C VAL A 70 1.46 -5.44 -10.24
N GLU A 71 0.56 -5.51 -11.22
CA GLU A 71 0.94 -5.99 -12.53
C GLU A 71 1.99 -5.11 -13.18
N GLU A 72 1.82 -3.80 -13.04
CA GLU A 72 2.80 -2.89 -13.61
C GLU A 72 4.14 -3.00 -12.90
N ALA A 73 4.12 -3.12 -11.58
CA ALA A 73 5.36 -3.26 -10.82
C ALA A 73 6.07 -4.55 -11.17
N LYS A 74 5.32 -5.63 -11.36
CA LYS A 74 5.90 -6.89 -11.80
C LYS A 74 6.52 -6.77 -13.17
N ARG A 75 5.81 -6.12 -14.08
CA ARG A 75 6.30 -5.93 -15.43
C ARG A 75 7.64 -5.19 -15.46
N ARG A 76 7.78 -4.24 -14.53
CA ARG A 76 9.02 -3.48 -14.41
C ARG A 76 10.08 -4.17 -13.56
N ASN A 77 9.70 -5.30 -12.96
CA ASN A 77 10.59 -6.04 -12.07
C ASN A 77 11.01 -5.22 -10.85
N LEU A 78 10.07 -4.43 -10.35
CA LEU A 78 10.35 -3.54 -9.22
C LEU A 78 9.37 -3.71 -8.07
N LEU A 79 8.59 -4.79 -8.10
CA LEU A 79 7.64 -5.08 -7.02
C LEU A 79 8.37 -5.65 -5.82
N VAL A 80 8.03 -5.14 -4.64
CA VAL A 80 8.57 -5.68 -3.39
C VAL A 80 7.49 -6.49 -2.69
N THR A 81 6.37 -5.86 -2.36
CA THR A 81 5.27 -6.57 -1.73
C THR A 81 3.99 -5.74 -1.88
N TYR A 82 2.88 -6.34 -1.50
CA TYR A 82 1.59 -5.64 -1.53
C TYR A 82 0.64 -6.31 -0.55
N ASP A 83 -0.37 -5.57 -0.16
CA ASP A 83 -1.36 -6.08 0.77
C ASP A 83 -2.65 -5.30 0.62
N LEU A 84 -3.74 -5.91 1.05
CA LEU A 84 -5.04 -5.26 1.08
C LEU A 84 -5.63 -5.48 2.47
N ILE A 85 -5.92 -4.39 3.15
CA ILE A 85 -6.49 -4.44 4.49
C ILE A 85 -7.93 -4.00 4.40
N SER A 86 -8.83 -4.95 4.62
CA SER A 86 -10.25 -4.67 4.54
C SER A 86 -10.72 -4.13 5.88
N ARG A 87 -11.44 -3.02 5.84
CA ARG A 87 -12.02 -2.45 7.04
C ARG A 87 -13.51 -2.46 6.91
N GLN A 88 -14.13 -3.00 7.91
CA GLN A 88 -15.56 -3.02 7.92
C GLN A 88 -16.08 -1.76 8.56
N ALA A 89 -17.36 -1.78 8.86
CA ALA A 89 -18.01 -0.66 9.45
C ALA A 89 -17.55 -0.44 10.88
N GLU A 90 -18.27 0.36 11.58
CA GLU A 90 -17.96 0.87 12.89
C GLU A 90 -17.36 -0.09 13.89
N ASP A 91 -17.99 -1.24 14.04
CA ASP A 91 -17.54 -2.19 15.05
C ASP A 91 -16.13 -2.70 14.77
N THR A 92 -15.91 -3.03 13.54
CA THR A 92 -14.61 -3.55 13.14
C THR A 92 -13.54 -2.49 13.29
N LYS A 93 -13.90 -1.26 13.03
CA LYS A 93 -12.97 -0.17 13.19
C LYS A 93 -12.47 -0.09 14.62
N LYS A 94 -13.38 -0.24 15.57
CA LYS A 94 -13.05 -0.23 16.96
C LYS A 94 -12.11 -1.37 17.31
N MET A 95 -12.44 -2.54 16.83
CA MET A 95 -11.64 -3.72 17.10
C MET A 95 -10.27 -3.62 16.46
N ALA A 96 -10.22 -3.07 15.29
CA ALA A 96 -8.94 -2.92 14.61
C ALA A 96 -7.99 -2.04 15.40
N ARG A 97 -8.52 -1.00 16.02
CA ARG A 97 -7.68 -0.14 16.84
C ARG A 97 -7.13 -0.88 18.04
N ILE A 98 -7.98 -1.66 18.66
CA ILE A 98 -7.55 -2.46 19.81
C ILE A 98 -6.46 -3.44 19.40
N ALA A 99 -6.67 -4.12 18.30
CA ALA A 99 -5.68 -5.08 17.81
C ALA A 99 -4.37 -4.39 17.47
N ALA A 100 -4.44 -3.23 16.86
CA ALA A 100 -3.25 -2.52 16.47
C ALA A 100 -2.41 -2.10 17.68
N THR A 101 -3.08 -1.74 18.75
CA THR A 101 -2.34 -1.37 19.95
C THR A 101 -1.85 -2.60 20.70
N GLY A 102 -2.53 -3.67 20.55
CA GLY A 102 -2.14 -4.89 21.20
C GLY A 102 -1.05 -5.63 20.47
N LYS A 103 -0.83 -5.39 19.32
CA LYS A 103 0.07 -6.12 18.56
C LYS A 103 1.19 -5.50 17.99
N ASP A 104 0.70 -4.93 18.03
CA ASP A 104 1.21 -4.67 17.45
C ASP A 104 1.90 -4.87 17.47
N LYS A 105 1.57 -4.95 17.91
CA LYS A 105 1.66 -5.52 17.82
C LYS A 105 1.64 -6.29 17.45
N LEU A 106 0.99 -6.28 17.32
CA LEU A 106 0.68 -7.05 16.88
C LEU A 106 1.03 -7.38 16.24
N ASN A 107 1.27 -7.09 16.08
CA ASN A 107 1.36 -7.43 15.60
C ASN A 107 1.68 -7.65 15.40
N GLY A 108 1.73 -7.20 15.50
CA GLY A 108 1.67 -7.49 15.43
C GLY A 108 1.70 -7.55 15.35
#